data_47486aa0f9a3f2f20403590baa27c766
#
_entry.id   47486aa0f9a3f2f20403590baa27c766
#
_cell.length_a   1.000
_cell.length_b   1.000
_cell.length_c   1.000
_cell.angle_alpha   90.00
_cell.angle_beta   90.00
_cell.angle_gamma   90.00
#
_symmetry.space_group_name_H-M   'P 1'
#
loop_
_entity.id
_entity.type
_entity.pdbx_description
1 polymer ?
#
loop_
_entity_poly.entity_id
_entity_poly.type
_entity_poly.pdbx_seq_one_letter_code
_entity_poly.pdbx_strand_id
1 'polypeptide(L)'
;MKEENFNFPKGILWECQRCAKCCRDAPERERRILLLPFEAKQIGKMVGFPLERFCRKTGLKPFTLEMKKDSEGKCVFLKENGCQIYPIRPLVCRFYPFWLEKRVDGTFKFKITDECVGIGFGQILEKNFFKKLFDVATDRIKCR
;
A
#
# COMPACT_ATOMS: atom_id res chain seq x y z
N MET A 1 -2.16 26.96 2.08
CA MET A 1 -1.64 25.65 2.41
C MET A 1 -2.60 24.93 3.34
N LYS A 2 -2.94 23.71 3.02
CA LYS A 2 -3.86 22.95 3.84
C LYS A 2 -3.18 22.46 5.09
N GLU A 3 -3.86 22.58 6.21
CA GLU A 3 -3.41 21.96 7.43
C GLU A 3 -3.52 20.44 7.27
N GLU A 4 -2.60 19.74 7.92
CA GLU A 4 -2.59 18.31 7.90
C GLU A 4 -3.65 17.80 8.88
N ASN A 5 -4.65 17.12 8.36
CA ASN A 5 -5.76 16.59 9.14
C ASN A 5 -5.57 15.12 9.45
N PHE A 6 -4.40 14.76 9.98
CA PHE A 6 -4.15 13.37 10.31
C PHE A 6 -3.42 13.21 11.65
N ASN A 7 -3.69 12.10 12.28
CA ASN A 7 -2.96 11.64 13.47
C ASN A 7 -2.11 10.44 13.08
N PHE A 8 -1.01 10.25 13.77
CA PHE A 8 -0.11 9.12 13.51
C PHE A 8 0.40 8.53 14.82
N PRO A 9 0.76 7.23 14.81
CA PRO A 9 1.31 6.61 16.02
C PRO A 9 2.70 7.17 16.31
N LYS A 10 2.91 7.59 17.55
CA LYS A 10 4.19 8.18 17.96
C LYS A 10 5.08 7.12 18.59
N GLY A 11 6.39 7.31 18.43
CA GLY A 11 7.36 6.42 19.03
C GLY A 11 7.54 5.09 18.30
N ILE A 12 7.07 4.98 17.08
CA ILE A 12 7.19 3.76 16.30
C ILE A 12 8.53 3.73 15.57
N LEU A 13 9.28 2.64 15.77
CA LEU A 13 10.44 2.34 14.95
C LEU A 13 10.01 1.35 13.87
N TRP A 14 10.39 1.61 12.65
CA TRP A 14 10.07 0.70 11.55
C TRP A 14 11.06 0.85 10.41
N GLU A 15 11.45 -0.30 9.86
CA GLU A 15 12.29 -0.36 8.66
C GLU A 15 11.92 -1.65 7.92
N CYS A 16 11.67 -1.54 6.63
CA CYS A 16 11.29 -2.69 5.84
C CYS A 16 12.38 -3.74 5.84
N GLN A 17 12.04 -4.96 6.26
CA GLN A 17 12.96 -6.09 6.30
C GLN A 17 12.82 -6.98 5.07
N ARG A 18 12.00 -6.56 4.10
CA ARG A 18 11.76 -7.28 2.85
C ARG A 18 11.28 -8.71 3.05
N CYS A 19 10.43 -8.92 4.05
CA CYS A 19 9.86 -10.24 4.36
C CYS A 19 8.75 -10.65 3.40
N ALA A 20 8.29 -9.74 2.54
CA ALA A 20 7.24 -9.95 1.54
C ALA A 20 5.85 -10.25 2.10
N LYS A 21 5.60 -10.05 3.38
CA LYS A 21 4.26 -10.24 3.95
C LYS A 21 3.22 -9.29 3.35
N CYS A 22 3.66 -8.14 2.85
CA CYS A 22 2.78 -7.18 2.20
C CYS A 22 2.36 -7.62 0.79
N CYS A 23 2.96 -8.69 0.27
CA CYS A 23 2.72 -9.18 -1.10
C CYS A 23 2.00 -10.52 -1.13
N ARG A 24 1.57 -11.07 0.00
CA ARG A 24 0.95 -12.39 0.01
C ARG A 24 0.00 -12.60 1.19
N ASP A 25 -0.84 -13.63 1.03
CA ASP A 25 -1.71 -14.08 2.09
C ASP A 25 -0.90 -14.75 3.21
N ALA A 26 -1.44 -14.70 4.41
CA ALA A 26 -0.96 -15.45 5.57
C ALA A 26 -2.06 -16.42 6.00
N PRO A 27 -1.74 -17.43 6.82
CA PRO A 27 -2.75 -18.40 7.24
C PRO A 27 -4.01 -17.78 7.85
N GLU A 28 -3.87 -16.64 8.50
CA GLU A 28 -4.96 -15.98 9.20
C GLU A 28 -5.45 -14.71 8.52
N ARG A 29 -4.92 -14.40 7.31
CA ARG A 29 -5.22 -13.12 6.67
C ARG A 29 -5.10 -13.22 5.16
N GLU A 30 -6.13 -12.74 4.47
CA GLU A 30 -6.07 -12.54 3.03
C GLU A 30 -5.50 -11.15 2.75
N ARG A 31 -4.45 -11.09 1.97
CA ARG A 31 -3.87 -9.81 1.55
C ARG A 31 -4.55 -9.33 0.27
N ARG A 32 -5.22 -8.21 0.36
CA ARG A 32 -5.85 -7.59 -0.81
C ARG A 32 -5.04 -6.37 -1.23
N ILE A 33 -4.49 -6.41 -2.42
CA ILE A 33 -3.71 -5.30 -2.97
C ILE A 33 -4.62 -4.51 -3.89
N LEU A 34 -5.25 -3.49 -3.33
CA LEU A 34 -6.20 -2.65 -4.04
C LEU A 34 -5.46 -1.59 -4.86
N LEU A 35 -5.98 -1.31 -6.05
CA LEU A 35 -5.34 -0.42 -6.99
C LEU A 35 -6.29 0.71 -7.40
N LEU A 36 -5.71 1.90 -7.52
CA LEU A 36 -6.38 3.00 -8.21
C LEU A 36 -6.23 2.76 -9.71
N PRO A 37 -7.20 3.17 -10.53
CA PRO A 37 -7.10 3.02 -11.99
C PRO A 37 -5.80 3.61 -12.56
N PHE A 38 -5.37 4.74 -12.05
CA PHE A 38 -4.12 5.39 -12.46
C PHE A 38 -2.92 4.47 -12.20
N GLU A 39 -2.88 3.84 -11.04
CA GLU A 39 -1.78 2.94 -10.68
C GLU A 39 -1.72 1.72 -11.60
N ALA A 40 -2.87 1.14 -11.90
CA ALA A 40 -2.94 0.00 -12.80
C ALA A 40 -2.41 0.37 -14.19
N LYS A 41 -2.76 1.55 -14.69
CA LYS A 41 -2.25 2.03 -15.98
C LYS A 41 -0.74 2.18 -16.00
N GLN A 42 -0.18 2.73 -14.93
CA GLN A 42 1.28 2.88 -14.83
C GLN A 42 1.98 1.53 -14.82
N ILE A 43 1.44 0.58 -14.06
CA ILE A 43 1.99 -0.77 -13.99
C ILE A 43 1.93 -1.42 -15.37
N GLY A 44 0.78 -1.33 -16.03
CA GLY A 44 0.60 -1.89 -17.36
C GLY A 44 1.62 -1.36 -18.37
N LYS A 45 1.91 -0.07 -18.32
CA LYS A 45 2.92 0.53 -19.18
C LYS A 45 4.32 -0.01 -18.89
N MET A 46 4.64 -0.15 -17.62
CA MET A 46 5.97 -0.62 -17.21
C MET A 46 6.20 -2.07 -17.59
N VAL A 47 5.21 -2.94 -17.38
CA VAL A 47 5.38 -4.38 -17.64
C VAL A 47 4.99 -4.80 -19.05
N GLY A 48 4.27 -3.96 -19.78
CA GLY A 48 3.83 -4.26 -21.13
C GLY A 48 2.69 -5.26 -21.22
N PHE A 49 1.91 -5.42 -20.16
CA PHE A 49 0.78 -6.33 -20.10
C PHE A 49 -0.54 -5.59 -20.07
N PRO A 50 -1.62 -6.15 -20.65
CA PRO A 50 -2.96 -5.60 -20.46
C PRO A 50 -3.39 -5.78 -19.00
N LEU A 51 -4.28 -4.89 -18.55
CA LEU A 51 -4.71 -4.86 -17.14
C LEU A 51 -5.28 -6.20 -16.67
N GLU A 52 -6.06 -6.86 -17.53
CA GLU A 52 -6.71 -8.12 -17.18
C GLU A 52 -5.74 -9.23 -16.80
N ARG A 53 -4.49 -9.07 -17.19
CA ARG A 53 -3.48 -10.07 -16.91
C ARG A 53 -3.00 -10.06 -15.47
N PHE A 54 -3.05 -8.90 -14.81
CA PHE A 54 -2.53 -8.79 -13.45
C PHE A 54 -3.52 -8.22 -12.45
N CYS A 55 -4.69 -7.74 -12.86
CA CYS A 55 -5.68 -7.24 -11.92
C CYS A 55 -7.10 -7.53 -12.40
N ARG A 56 -8.04 -7.40 -11.47
CA ARG A 56 -9.47 -7.60 -11.72
C ARG A 56 -10.26 -6.46 -11.10
N LYS A 57 -11.49 -6.27 -11.58
CA LYS A 57 -12.36 -5.22 -11.06
C LYS A 57 -12.89 -5.54 -9.68
N THR A 58 -13.06 -4.50 -8.87
CA THR A 58 -13.74 -4.58 -7.58
C THR A 58 -14.91 -3.60 -7.62
N GLY A 59 -15.76 -3.64 -6.63
CA GLY A 59 -16.80 -2.62 -6.47
C GLY A 59 -16.40 -1.51 -5.51
N LEU A 60 -15.14 -1.46 -5.09
CA LEU A 60 -14.68 -0.55 -4.05
C LEU A 60 -14.11 0.74 -4.63
N LYS A 61 -14.72 1.88 -4.31
CA LYS A 61 -14.19 3.18 -4.74
C LYS A 61 -13.36 3.79 -3.63
N PRO A 62 -12.26 4.48 -3.93
CA PRO A 62 -11.69 4.77 -5.25
C PRO A 62 -10.82 3.65 -5.81
N PHE A 63 -10.63 2.56 -5.08
CA PHE A 63 -9.79 1.43 -5.49
C PHE A 63 -10.63 0.43 -6.27
N THR A 64 -10.85 0.71 -7.56
CA THR A 64 -11.75 -0.07 -8.39
C THR A 64 -11.12 -1.31 -9.02
N LEU A 65 -9.85 -1.55 -8.72
CA LEU A 65 -9.12 -2.71 -9.21
C LEU A 65 -8.38 -3.39 -8.07
N GLU A 66 -8.04 -4.66 -8.27
CA GLU A 66 -7.34 -5.45 -7.27
C GLU A 66 -6.32 -6.32 -7.96
N MET A 67 -5.11 -6.37 -7.42
CA MET A 67 -4.03 -7.19 -7.95
C MET A 67 -4.38 -8.67 -7.85
N LYS A 68 -4.07 -9.43 -8.89
CA LYS A 68 -4.24 -10.88 -8.88
C LYS A 68 -3.12 -11.53 -8.06
N LYS A 69 -3.43 -12.71 -7.56
CA LYS A 69 -2.48 -13.53 -6.81
C LYS A 69 -2.35 -14.90 -7.50
N ASP A 70 -1.22 -15.56 -7.27
CA ASP A 70 -1.03 -16.92 -7.79
C ASP A 70 -1.75 -17.93 -6.89
N SER A 71 -1.59 -19.23 -7.20
CA SER A 71 -2.25 -20.30 -6.46
C SER A 71 -1.81 -20.41 -5.01
N GLU A 72 -0.67 -19.81 -4.67
CA GLU A 72 -0.15 -19.79 -3.30
C GLU A 72 -0.52 -18.52 -2.54
N GLY A 73 -1.36 -17.67 -3.11
CA GLY A 73 -1.77 -16.42 -2.48
C GLY A 73 -0.74 -15.30 -2.54
N LYS A 74 0.22 -15.40 -3.46
CA LYS A 74 1.25 -14.38 -3.64
C LYS A 74 0.86 -13.43 -4.76
N CYS A 75 1.17 -12.13 -4.59
CA CYS A 75 1.02 -11.15 -5.65
C CYS A 75 1.75 -11.62 -6.91
N VAL A 76 1.11 -11.44 -8.07
CA VAL A 76 1.69 -11.89 -9.34
C VAL A 76 3.05 -11.25 -9.65
N PHE A 77 3.36 -10.12 -9.03
CA PHE A 77 4.64 -9.44 -9.23
C PHE A 77 5.69 -9.78 -8.17
N LEU A 78 5.35 -10.63 -7.21
CA LEU A 78 6.32 -11.09 -6.21
C LEU A 78 7.16 -12.21 -6.79
N LYS A 79 8.47 -11.97 -6.90
CA LYS A 79 9.44 -12.94 -7.40
C LYS A 79 10.48 -13.21 -6.31
N GLU A 80 11.41 -14.13 -6.58
CA GLU A 80 12.45 -14.50 -5.60
C GLU A 80 13.23 -13.31 -5.09
N ASN A 81 13.49 -12.33 -5.95
CA ASN A 81 14.25 -11.14 -5.60
C ASN A 81 13.39 -9.99 -5.07
N GLY A 82 12.12 -10.27 -4.79
CA GLY A 82 11.21 -9.26 -4.27
C GLY A 82 10.20 -8.78 -5.30
N CYS A 83 9.62 -7.61 -5.04
CA CYS A 83 8.57 -7.06 -5.89
C CYS A 83 9.15 -6.49 -7.20
N GLN A 84 8.67 -7.00 -8.34
CA GLN A 84 9.12 -6.56 -9.66
C GLN A 84 8.73 -5.11 -9.97
N ILE A 85 7.66 -4.62 -9.33
CA ILE A 85 7.17 -3.27 -9.56
C ILE A 85 7.45 -2.37 -8.35
N TYR A 86 8.46 -2.71 -7.56
CA TYR A 86 8.76 -1.98 -6.33
C TYR A 86 8.83 -0.46 -6.51
N PRO A 87 9.51 0.09 -7.53
CA PRO A 87 9.62 1.54 -7.70
C PRO A 87 8.27 2.24 -7.92
N ILE A 88 7.30 1.53 -8.51
CA ILE A 88 5.97 2.09 -8.76
C ILE A 88 4.89 1.28 -8.04
N ARG A 89 5.25 0.71 -6.90
CA ARG A 89 4.30 -0.12 -6.15
C ARG A 89 3.03 0.65 -5.81
N PRO A 90 1.89 -0.07 -5.72
CA PRO A 90 0.62 0.56 -5.39
C PRO A 90 0.65 1.28 -4.04
N LEU A 91 -0.25 2.22 -3.88
CA LEU A 91 -0.36 3.01 -2.66
C LEU A 91 -0.47 2.13 -1.41
N VAL A 92 -1.32 1.09 -1.48
CA VAL A 92 -1.51 0.19 -0.33
C VAL A 92 -0.23 -0.55 0.04
N CYS A 93 0.63 -0.83 -0.94
CA CYS A 93 1.92 -1.47 -0.69
C CYS A 93 2.91 -0.47 -0.09
N ARG A 94 2.88 0.77 -0.53
CA ARG A 94 3.72 1.83 0.04
C ARG A 94 3.36 2.13 1.48
N PHE A 95 2.07 2.04 1.81
CA PHE A 95 1.59 2.32 3.15
C PHE A 95 1.91 1.20 4.14
N TYR A 96 1.95 -0.05 3.69
CA TYR A 96 2.16 -1.17 4.59
C TYR A 96 3.42 -0.95 5.45
N PRO A 97 3.39 -1.12 6.76
CA PRO A 97 2.36 -1.74 7.60
C PRO A 97 1.29 -0.78 8.13
N PHE A 98 1.19 0.38 7.54
CA PHE A 98 0.21 1.39 7.96
C PHE A 98 -0.97 1.44 7.01
N TRP A 99 -2.08 2.00 7.50
CA TRP A 99 -3.20 2.37 6.63
C TRP A 99 -3.87 3.60 7.21
N LEU A 100 -4.64 4.30 6.36
CA LEU A 100 -5.38 5.49 6.77
C LEU A 100 -6.83 5.14 7.03
N GLU A 101 -7.33 5.58 8.18
CA GLU A 101 -8.74 5.47 8.53
C GLU A 101 -9.32 6.87 8.59
N LYS A 102 -10.42 7.08 7.86
CA LYS A 102 -11.12 8.35 7.90
C LYS A 102 -12.08 8.38 9.06
N ARG A 103 -11.99 9.41 9.88
CA ARG A 103 -12.87 9.58 11.04
C ARG A 103 -14.15 10.29 10.65
N VAL A 104 -15.14 10.19 11.53
CA VAL A 104 -16.44 10.83 11.35
C VAL A 104 -16.30 12.35 11.21
N ASP A 105 -15.35 12.96 11.91
CA ASP A 105 -15.12 14.40 11.87
C ASP A 105 -14.36 14.88 10.63
N GLY A 106 -14.04 13.96 9.72
CA GLY A 106 -13.33 14.30 8.49
C GLY A 106 -11.81 14.24 8.58
N THR A 107 -11.26 14.01 9.78
CA THR A 107 -9.82 13.82 9.93
C THR A 107 -9.43 12.38 9.63
N PHE A 108 -8.13 12.15 9.51
CA PHE A 108 -7.59 10.83 9.22
C PHE A 108 -6.71 10.36 10.36
N LYS A 109 -6.61 9.04 10.50
CA LYS A 109 -5.74 8.43 11.48
C LYS A 109 -4.92 7.33 10.81
N PHE A 110 -3.60 7.39 10.96
CA PHE A 110 -2.73 6.29 10.55
C PHE A 110 -2.82 5.18 11.59
N LYS A 111 -3.11 3.99 11.12
CA LYS A 111 -3.11 2.78 11.93
C LYS A 111 -2.00 1.86 11.47
N ILE A 112 -1.60 0.94 12.33
CA ILE A 112 -0.50 0.04 12.07
C ILE A 112 -0.92 -1.40 12.37
N THR A 113 -0.50 -2.34 11.51
CA THR A 113 -0.64 -3.77 11.81
C THR A 113 0.59 -4.24 12.58
N ASP A 114 0.43 -5.21 13.46
CA ASP A 114 1.52 -5.77 14.23
C ASP A 114 2.21 -6.95 13.53
N GLU A 115 1.76 -7.31 12.33
CA GLU A 115 2.32 -8.44 11.58
C GLU A 115 3.70 -8.18 10.99
N CYS A 116 4.04 -6.91 10.77
CA CYS A 116 5.27 -6.57 10.06
C CYS A 116 6.50 -6.77 10.94
N VAL A 117 7.43 -7.61 10.49
CA VAL A 117 8.66 -7.89 11.23
C VAL A 117 9.61 -6.69 11.28
N GLY A 118 9.37 -5.66 10.44
CA GLY A 118 10.18 -4.44 10.46
C GLY A 118 9.86 -3.49 11.61
N ILE A 119 8.76 -3.73 12.33
CA ILE A 119 8.43 -2.92 13.49
C ILE A 119 9.46 -3.18 14.59
N GLY A 120 10.02 -2.12 15.14
CA GLY A 120 11.07 -2.21 16.15
C GLY A 120 12.48 -2.04 15.58
N PHE A 121 12.63 -1.99 14.27
CA PHE A 121 13.92 -1.77 13.60
C PHE A 121 13.97 -0.37 13.01
N GLY A 122 15.19 0.13 12.82
CA GLY A 122 15.40 1.42 12.21
C GLY A 122 15.23 2.57 13.20
N GLN A 123 14.92 3.72 12.69
CA GLN A 123 14.76 4.94 13.49
C GLN A 123 13.29 5.22 13.78
N ILE A 124 13.04 6.05 14.79
CA ILE A 124 11.70 6.49 15.12
C ILE A 124 11.13 7.25 13.92
N LEU A 125 9.90 6.91 13.54
CA LEU A 125 9.21 7.59 12.46
C LEU A 125 8.61 8.89 12.95
N GLU A 126 9.02 9.97 12.31
CA GLU A 126 8.57 11.32 12.66
C GLU A 126 7.37 11.73 11.80
N LYS A 127 6.76 12.84 12.15
CA LYS A 127 5.61 13.37 11.40
C LYS A 127 5.87 13.48 9.90
N ASN A 128 7.08 13.86 9.51
CA ASN A 128 7.43 14.05 8.11
C ASN A 128 7.31 12.77 7.28
N PHE A 129 7.60 11.62 7.87
CA PHE A 129 7.42 10.33 7.22
C PHE A 129 5.95 10.11 6.85
N PHE A 130 5.06 10.33 7.82
CA PHE A 130 3.62 10.14 7.62
C PHE A 130 3.04 11.21 6.69
N LYS A 131 3.56 12.42 6.76
CA LYS A 131 3.13 13.49 5.87
C LYS A 131 3.42 13.14 4.41
N LYS A 132 4.58 12.57 4.13
CA LYS A 132 4.93 12.15 2.77
C LYS A 132 3.97 11.08 2.26
N LEU A 133 3.64 10.10 3.10
CA LEU A 133 2.65 9.08 2.72
C LEU A 133 1.28 9.70 2.47
N PHE A 134 0.87 10.61 3.35
CA PHE A 134 -0.42 11.27 3.23
C PHE A 134 -0.50 12.08 1.93
N ASP A 135 0.54 12.81 1.59
CA ASP A 135 0.59 13.62 0.37
C ASP A 135 0.54 12.73 -0.88
N VAL A 136 1.27 11.62 -0.88
CA VAL A 136 1.25 10.66 -2.00
C VAL A 136 -0.16 10.10 -2.18
N ALA A 137 -0.82 9.73 -1.08
CA ALA A 137 -2.18 9.21 -1.13
C ALA A 137 -3.14 10.25 -1.71
N THR A 138 -3.06 11.47 -1.22
CA THR A 138 -3.92 12.56 -1.69
C THR A 138 -3.73 12.81 -3.18
N ASP A 139 -2.49 12.87 -3.63
CA ASP A 139 -2.17 13.13 -5.03
C ASP A 139 -2.67 12.00 -5.93
N ARG A 140 -2.43 10.76 -5.57
CA ARG A 140 -2.82 9.60 -6.38
C ARG A 140 -4.33 9.44 -6.46
N ILE A 141 -5.04 9.68 -5.38
CA ILE A 141 -6.51 9.55 -5.36
C ILE A 141 -7.16 10.59 -6.26
N LYS A 142 -6.54 11.76 -6.42
CA LYS A 142 -7.01 12.81 -7.33
C LYS A 142 -6.75 12.51 -8.79
N CYS A 143 -5.80 11.64 -9.10
CA CYS A 143 -5.48 11.28 -10.48
C CYS A 143 -6.56 10.37 -11.06
N ARG A 144 -7.04 10.71 -12.28
CA ARG A 144 -8.10 9.94 -12.96
C ARG A 144 -7.65 9.44 -14.32
#